data_3ac15904aef44114e2e6cd1709f6ab16
#
_entry.id   3ac15904aef44114e2e6cd1709f6ab16
#
_cell.length_a   1.000
_cell.length_b   1.000
_cell.length_c   1.000
_cell.angle_alpha   90.00
_cell.angle_beta   90.00
_cell.angle_gamma   90.00
#
_symmetry.space_group_name_H-M   'P 1'
#
loop_
_entity.id
_entity.type
_entity.pdbx_description
1 polymer ?
#
loop_
_entity_poly.entity_id
_entity_poly.type
_entity_poly.pdbx_seq_one_letter_code
_entity_poly.pdbx_strand_id
1 'polypeptide(L)'
;MRTRLKFTKQGYVKFVGHLDTIRMFQRAIRVARLPISYSQGFNPHAKVFFALPLSVGVGSCGEYMDMLTDTDIHVKEAVATLNTILPEGIKIVEASVIKEGTPSLMSLVTAADYRITFEKNQLTPEQIEGAKKRLDASELVVLKKVRRKQKR
;
A
#
# COMPACT_ATOMS: atom_id res chain seq x y z
N MET A 1 -12.13 6.37 15.62
CA MET A 1 -12.54 6.63 14.19
C MET A 1 -11.66 5.80 13.25
N ARG A 2 -12.20 5.34 12.10
CA ARG A 2 -11.42 4.65 11.05
C ARG A 2 -11.26 5.58 9.84
N THR A 3 -10.02 5.86 9.46
CA THR A 3 -9.70 6.73 8.32
C THR A 3 -8.93 5.95 7.28
N ARG A 4 -9.39 5.98 6.03
CA ARG A 4 -8.70 5.42 4.86
C ARG A 4 -7.87 6.48 4.19
N LEU A 5 -6.63 6.16 3.94
CA LEU A 5 -5.67 7.00 3.23
C LEU A 5 -5.30 6.32 1.91
N LYS A 6 -5.32 7.11 0.82
CA LYS A 6 -4.71 6.72 -0.46
C LYS A 6 -3.40 7.46 -0.59
N PHE A 7 -2.33 6.76 -0.92
CA PHE A 7 -1.00 7.36 -1.00
C PHE A 7 -0.22 6.83 -2.21
N THR A 8 0.75 7.63 -2.64
CA THR A 8 1.71 7.24 -3.67
C THR A 8 2.96 6.61 -3.06
N LYS A 9 3.64 5.74 -3.82
CA LYS A 9 4.96 5.22 -3.47
C LYS A 9 5.84 5.23 -4.72
N GLN A 10 6.69 6.24 -4.86
CA GLN A 10 7.43 6.52 -6.09
C GLN A 10 8.91 6.84 -5.80
N GLY A 11 9.71 7.09 -6.84
CA GLY A 11 11.11 7.45 -6.68
C GLY A 11 11.91 6.36 -5.95
N TYR A 12 12.82 6.73 -5.09
CA TYR A 12 13.68 5.79 -4.37
C TYR A 12 12.95 4.95 -3.32
N VAL A 13 11.83 5.44 -2.77
CA VAL A 13 11.05 4.68 -1.77
C VAL A 13 10.38 3.44 -2.35
N LYS A 14 10.30 3.27 -3.68
CA LYS A 14 9.85 2.02 -4.30
C LYS A 14 10.72 0.82 -3.90
N PHE A 15 11.99 1.05 -3.55
CA PHE A 15 12.92 0.02 -3.09
C PHE A 15 12.81 -0.32 -1.60
N VAL A 16 12.01 0.44 -0.85
CA VAL A 16 11.70 0.16 0.56
C VAL A 16 10.70 -0.99 0.64
N GLY A 17 11.02 -2.00 1.45
CA GLY A 17 10.16 -3.18 1.65
C GLY A 17 8.85 -2.84 2.37
N HIS A 18 7.88 -3.75 2.29
CA HIS A 18 6.55 -3.55 2.88
C HIS A 18 6.61 -3.31 4.40
N LEU A 19 7.39 -4.10 5.14
CA LEU A 19 7.53 -3.94 6.60
C LEU A 19 8.14 -2.59 6.98
N ASP A 20 9.10 -2.10 6.22
CA ASP A 20 9.71 -0.80 6.48
C ASP A 20 8.78 0.35 6.08
N THR A 21 7.93 0.14 5.06
CA THR A 21 6.83 1.07 4.74
C THR A 21 5.84 1.18 5.91
N ILE A 22 5.46 0.05 6.54
CA ILE A 22 4.62 0.06 7.75
C ILE A 22 5.29 0.85 8.86
N ARG A 23 6.56 0.55 9.17
CA ARG A 23 7.34 1.24 10.22
C ARG A 23 7.44 2.74 9.96
N MET A 24 7.64 3.14 8.71
CA MET A 24 7.70 4.53 8.28
C MET A 24 6.39 5.28 8.58
N PHE A 25 5.23 4.70 8.23
CA PHE A 25 3.93 5.28 8.55
C PHE A 25 3.69 5.31 10.06
N GLN A 26 4.00 4.26 10.80
CA GLN A 26 3.88 4.23 12.25
C GLN A 26 4.73 5.33 12.91
N ARG A 27 5.94 5.56 12.40
CA ARG A 27 6.80 6.65 12.88
C ARG A 27 6.20 8.02 12.54
N ALA A 28 5.72 8.23 11.31
CA ALA A 28 5.11 9.49 10.89
C ALA A 28 3.86 9.82 11.72
N ILE A 29 2.99 8.85 11.97
CA ILE A 29 1.79 8.98 12.80
C ILE A 29 2.17 9.39 14.24
N ARG A 30 3.22 8.78 14.80
CA ARG A 30 3.72 9.10 16.14
C ARG A 30 4.30 10.52 16.20
N VAL A 31 5.10 10.92 15.22
CA VAL A 31 5.68 12.27 15.14
C VAL A 31 4.58 13.32 14.96
N ALA A 32 3.54 13.01 14.18
CA ALA A 32 2.36 13.85 14.01
C ALA A 32 1.47 13.90 15.27
N ARG A 33 1.78 13.13 16.32
CA ARG A 33 1.00 13.03 17.56
C ARG A 33 -0.48 12.67 17.33
N LEU A 34 -0.76 11.89 16.28
CA LEU A 34 -2.13 11.44 16.05
C LEU A 34 -2.52 10.38 17.09
N PRO A 35 -3.77 10.42 17.61
CA PRO A 35 -4.25 9.52 18.66
C PRO A 35 -4.54 8.11 18.08
N ILE A 36 -3.50 7.44 17.58
CA ILE A 36 -3.62 6.11 16.97
C ILE A 36 -3.97 5.05 18.00
N SER A 37 -4.94 4.19 17.67
CA SER A 37 -5.30 3.03 18.50
C SER A 37 -4.23 1.96 18.41
N TYR A 38 -4.03 1.25 19.51
CA TYR A 38 -3.12 0.11 19.60
C TYR A 38 -3.88 -1.20 19.82
N SER A 39 -3.27 -2.30 19.41
CA SER A 39 -3.78 -3.64 19.74
C SER A 39 -3.60 -3.93 21.23
N GLN A 40 -4.46 -4.82 21.75
CA GLN A 40 -4.32 -5.34 23.12
C GLN A 40 -3.25 -6.44 23.15
N GLY A 41 -2.59 -6.61 24.30
CA GLY A 41 -1.61 -7.67 24.53
C GLY A 41 -0.24 -7.17 24.96
N PHE A 42 0.71 -8.10 25.12
CA PHE A 42 2.07 -7.81 25.63
C PHE A 42 2.94 -6.98 24.68
N ASN A 43 2.62 -6.96 23.38
CA ASN A 43 3.34 -6.17 22.40
C ASN A 43 2.34 -5.36 21.54
N PRO A 44 1.90 -4.19 22.04
CA PRO A 44 0.92 -3.38 21.34
C PRO A 44 1.43 -2.86 20.00
N HIS A 45 0.66 -3.09 18.94
CA HIS A 45 0.94 -2.55 17.61
C HIS A 45 -0.08 -1.49 17.22
N ALA A 46 0.39 -0.40 16.61
CA ALA A 46 -0.50 0.61 16.05
C ALA A 46 -1.44 -0.02 15.02
N LYS A 47 -2.74 0.25 15.14
CA LYS A 47 -3.77 -0.30 14.25
C LYS A 47 -3.75 0.41 12.90
N VAL A 48 -2.80 0.03 12.06
CA VAL A 48 -2.68 0.42 10.65
C VAL A 48 -2.76 -0.82 9.78
N PHE A 49 -3.58 -0.78 8.73
CA PHE A 49 -3.87 -1.93 7.87
C PHE A 49 -3.70 -1.52 6.42
N PHE A 50 -2.80 -2.17 5.70
CA PHE A 50 -2.55 -1.93 4.29
C PHE A 50 -3.40 -2.86 3.42
N ALA A 51 -3.75 -2.41 2.21
CA ALA A 51 -4.54 -3.18 1.27
C ALA A 51 -3.80 -4.43 0.80
N LEU A 52 -2.67 -4.21 0.12
CA LEU A 52 -1.79 -5.26 -0.39
C LEU A 52 -0.33 -4.87 -0.18
N PRO A 53 0.56 -5.84 0.04
CA PRO A 53 1.99 -5.58 0.04
C PRO A 53 2.48 -5.32 -1.39
N LEU A 54 3.02 -4.12 -1.65
CA LEU A 54 3.65 -3.78 -2.91
C LEU A 54 5.05 -4.38 -2.97
N SER A 55 5.39 -5.03 -4.09
CA SER A 55 6.71 -5.61 -4.31
C SER A 55 7.80 -4.54 -4.35
N VAL A 56 9.00 -4.89 -3.88
CA VAL A 56 10.17 -4.01 -3.92
C VAL A 56 10.53 -3.71 -5.39
N GLY A 57 10.82 -2.44 -5.67
CA GLY A 57 11.12 -1.95 -7.02
C GLY A 57 9.89 -1.50 -7.81
N VAL A 58 8.67 -1.81 -7.35
CA VAL A 58 7.43 -1.37 -7.99
C VAL A 58 7.00 -0.03 -7.39
N GLY A 59 6.78 0.97 -8.25
CA GLY A 59 6.16 2.24 -7.87
C GLY A 59 4.63 2.13 -7.93
N SER A 60 3.93 2.95 -7.15
CA SER A 60 2.47 3.02 -7.18
C SER A 60 1.97 4.45 -7.07
N CYS A 61 0.88 4.73 -7.78
CA CYS A 61 0.15 6.00 -7.70
C CYS A 61 -1.05 5.92 -6.75
N GLY A 62 -1.37 4.74 -6.19
CA GLY A 62 -2.60 4.56 -5.42
C GLY A 62 -2.57 3.34 -4.51
N GLU A 63 -1.71 3.36 -3.50
CA GLU A 63 -1.77 2.41 -2.38
C GLU A 63 -2.78 2.87 -1.35
N TYR A 64 -3.34 1.90 -0.62
CA TYR A 64 -4.34 2.20 0.41
C TYR A 64 -3.93 1.64 1.76
N MET A 65 -4.20 2.43 2.80
CA MET A 65 -4.12 1.98 4.18
C MET A 65 -5.27 2.56 5.01
N ASP A 66 -5.73 1.79 5.98
CA ASP A 66 -6.64 2.25 7.02
C ASP A 66 -5.88 2.46 8.32
N MET A 67 -6.16 3.55 9.01
CA MET A 67 -5.70 3.79 10.38
C MET A 67 -6.88 3.95 11.32
N LEU A 68 -6.76 3.43 12.54
CA LEU A 68 -7.76 3.59 13.59
C LEU A 68 -7.23 4.56 14.65
N THR A 69 -8.06 5.55 14.99
CA THR A 69 -7.77 6.50 16.07
C THR A 69 -8.75 6.31 17.22
N ASP A 70 -8.26 6.53 18.45
CA ASP A 70 -9.07 6.41 19.67
C ASP A 70 -10.11 7.54 19.78
N THR A 71 -9.78 8.69 19.22
CA THR A 71 -10.67 9.85 19.15
C THR A 71 -10.84 10.30 17.70
N ASP A 72 -11.82 11.14 17.45
CA ASP A 72 -12.00 11.77 16.15
C ASP A 72 -10.87 12.77 15.89
N ILE A 73 -10.48 12.87 14.62
CA ILE A 73 -9.42 13.77 14.17
C ILE A 73 -9.90 14.62 12.98
N HIS A 74 -9.31 15.80 12.83
CA HIS A 74 -9.48 16.62 11.63
C HIS A 74 -8.64 16.02 10.48
N VAL A 75 -9.30 15.21 9.61
CA VAL A 75 -8.62 14.42 8.58
C VAL A 75 -7.74 15.27 7.67
N LYS A 76 -8.20 16.46 7.26
CA LYS A 76 -7.42 17.36 6.38
C LYS A 76 -6.12 17.82 7.03
N GLU A 77 -6.17 18.20 8.30
CA GLU A 77 -5.00 18.65 9.07
C GLU A 77 -4.03 17.48 9.32
N ALA A 78 -4.57 16.31 9.67
CA ALA A 78 -3.77 15.10 9.84
C ALA A 78 -3.02 14.73 8.54
N VAL A 79 -3.68 14.79 7.39
CA VAL A 79 -3.05 14.55 6.07
C VAL A 79 -1.98 15.59 5.77
N ALA A 80 -2.27 16.87 6.00
CA ALA A 80 -1.29 17.94 5.79
C ALA A 80 -0.03 17.70 6.65
N THR A 81 -0.20 17.43 7.94
CA THR A 81 0.89 17.13 8.88
C THR A 81 1.67 15.88 8.47
N LEU A 82 0.99 14.78 8.13
CA LEU A 82 1.65 13.56 7.69
C LEU A 82 2.48 13.79 6.42
N ASN A 83 1.97 14.57 5.47
CA ASN A 83 2.69 14.89 4.23
C ASN A 83 3.94 15.75 4.44
N THR A 84 4.07 16.47 5.56
CA THR A 84 5.33 17.19 5.90
C THR A 84 6.37 16.27 6.55
N ILE A 85 5.94 15.14 7.11
CA ILE A 85 6.81 14.20 7.85
C ILE A 85 7.25 13.02 6.98
N LEU A 86 6.37 12.58 6.07
CA LEU A 86 6.66 11.45 5.17
C LEU A 86 7.80 11.81 4.21
N PRO A 87 8.67 10.84 3.87
CA PRO A 87 9.78 11.09 2.96
C PRO A 87 9.31 11.37 1.54
N GLU A 88 10.17 12.04 0.77
CA GLU A 88 9.97 12.24 -0.66
C GLU A 88 9.64 10.91 -1.36
N GLY A 89 8.64 10.93 -2.25
CA GLY A 89 8.12 9.76 -2.95
C GLY A 89 6.93 9.08 -2.27
N ILE A 90 6.64 9.39 -1.01
CA ILE A 90 5.37 9.02 -0.35
C ILE A 90 4.54 10.28 -0.16
N LYS A 91 3.33 10.28 -0.71
CA LYS A 91 2.38 11.38 -0.55
C LYS A 91 0.97 10.84 -0.37
N ILE A 92 0.30 11.27 0.68
CA ILE A 92 -1.13 11.01 0.87
C ILE A 92 -1.89 11.96 -0.07
N VAL A 93 -2.67 11.37 -0.98
CA VAL A 93 -3.39 12.10 -2.04
C VAL A 93 -4.87 12.21 -1.76
N GLU A 94 -5.44 11.23 -1.03
CA GLU A 94 -6.85 11.23 -0.65
C GLU A 94 -7.00 10.66 0.77
N ALA A 95 -8.01 11.12 1.49
CA ALA A 95 -8.37 10.58 2.80
C ALA A 95 -9.88 10.66 3.00
N SER A 96 -10.46 9.61 3.60
CA SER A 96 -11.88 9.53 3.91
C SER A 96 -12.13 8.80 5.21
N VAL A 97 -13.17 9.23 5.94
CA VAL A 97 -13.67 8.52 7.11
C VAL A 97 -14.47 7.32 6.64
N ILE A 98 -14.21 6.17 7.22
CA ILE A 98 -14.86 4.91 6.86
C ILE A 98 -15.92 4.58 7.90
N LYS A 99 -17.14 4.28 7.41
CA LYS A 99 -18.27 3.90 8.26
C LYS A 99 -17.95 2.60 9.02
N GLU A 100 -18.45 2.52 10.25
CA GLU A 100 -18.40 1.29 11.02
C GLU A 100 -19.12 0.15 10.29
N GLY A 101 -18.63 -1.08 10.44
CA GLY A 101 -19.15 -2.24 9.70
C GLY A 101 -18.63 -2.40 8.27
N THR A 102 -17.87 -1.44 7.73
CA THR A 102 -17.24 -1.61 6.41
C THR A 102 -16.21 -2.76 6.45
N PRO A 103 -16.22 -3.67 5.46
CA PRO A 103 -15.27 -4.78 5.37
C PRO A 103 -13.81 -4.36 5.46
N SER A 104 -12.92 -5.33 5.70
CA SER A 104 -11.48 -5.08 5.75
C SER A 104 -10.97 -4.54 4.41
N LEU A 105 -9.95 -3.66 4.45
CA LEU A 105 -9.39 -3.09 3.23
C LEU A 105 -8.87 -4.17 2.25
N MET A 106 -8.24 -5.22 2.77
CA MET A 106 -7.77 -6.34 1.94
C MET A 106 -8.89 -7.09 1.22
N SER A 107 -10.08 -7.20 1.82
CA SER A 107 -11.22 -7.90 1.20
C SER A 107 -11.93 -7.08 0.12
N LEU A 108 -11.66 -5.77 0.05
CA LEU A 108 -12.24 -4.87 -0.94
C LEU A 108 -11.41 -4.79 -2.23
N VAL A 109 -10.16 -5.24 -2.22
CA VAL A 109 -9.31 -5.21 -3.41
C VAL A 109 -9.68 -6.37 -4.32
N THR A 110 -10.19 -6.06 -5.50
CA THR A 110 -10.62 -7.03 -6.51
C THR A 110 -9.69 -7.07 -7.72
N ALA A 111 -9.01 -5.97 -8.02
CA ALA A 111 -8.11 -5.85 -9.17
C ALA A 111 -7.01 -4.83 -8.92
N ALA A 112 -5.96 -4.89 -9.73
CA ALA A 112 -4.90 -3.89 -9.77
C ALA A 112 -4.46 -3.67 -11.23
N ASP A 113 -4.28 -2.41 -11.60
CA ASP A 113 -3.78 -2.03 -12.92
C ASP A 113 -2.27 -1.80 -12.85
N TYR A 114 -1.54 -2.38 -13.81
CA TYR A 114 -0.11 -2.23 -13.91
C TYR A 114 0.29 -1.51 -15.20
N ARG A 115 1.16 -0.52 -15.05
CA ARG A 115 1.83 0.14 -16.18
C ARG A 115 3.29 -0.33 -16.22
N ILE A 116 3.66 -1.00 -17.31
CA ILE A 116 5.05 -1.40 -17.57
C ILE A 116 5.64 -0.39 -18.54
N THR A 117 6.75 0.22 -18.17
CA THR A 117 7.48 1.18 -19.02
C THR A 117 8.83 0.56 -19.36
N PHE A 118 9.15 0.48 -20.65
CA PHE A 118 10.44 0.04 -21.14
C PHE A 118 11.32 1.24 -21.45
N GLU A 119 12.60 1.10 -21.22
CA GLU A 119 13.57 2.09 -21.70
C GLU A 119 13.62 2.09 -23.23
N LYS A 120 13.99 3.25 -23.79
CA LYS A 120 14.06 3.42 -25.24
C LYS A 120 15.03 2.38 -25.83
N ASN A 121 14.55 1.65 -26.86
CA ASN A 121 15.26 0.58 -27.58
C ASN A 121 15.43 -0.76 -26.83
N GLN A 122 14.80 -0.99 -25.68
CA GLN A 122 14.80 -2.32 -25.05
C GLN A 122 13.93 -3.34 -25.80
N LEU A 123 12.77 -2.90 -26.31
CA LEU A 123 11.84 -3.72 -27.08
C LEU A 123 11.33 -2.95 -28.30
N THR A 124 11.09 -3.67 -29.41
CA THR A 124 10.42 -3.08 -30.57
C THR A 124 8.90 -3.04 -30.35
N PRO A 125 8.16 -2.18 -31.06
CA PRO A 125 6.69 -2.16 -31.00
C PRO A 125 6.07 -3.52 -31.31
N GLU A 126 6.63 -4.27 -32.26
CA GLU A 126 6.16 -5.60 -32.66
C GLU A 126 6.35 -6.62 -31.53
N GLN A 127 7.47 -6.55 -30.81
CA GLN A 127 7.73 -7.41 -29.64
C GLN A 127 6.76 -7.14 -28.50
N ILE A 128 6.43 -5.87 -28.25
CA ILE A 128 5.44 -5.48 -27.25
C ILE A 128 4.05 -5.99 -27.62
N GLU A 129 3.63 -5.76 -28.87
CA GLU A 129 2.32 -6.21 -29.35
C GLU A 129 2.22 -7.74 -29.35
N GLY A 130 3.27 -8.44 -29.76
CA GLY A 130 3.34 -9.90 -29.70
C GLY A 130 3.28 -10.45 -28.27
N ALA A 131 3.91 -9.77 -27.30
CA ALA A 131 3.81 -10.12 -25.88
C ALA A 131 2.40 -9.90 -25.34
N LYS A 132 1.78 -8.77 -25.68
CA LYS A 132 0.41 -8.44 -25.30
C LYS A 132 -0.58 -9.50 -25.82
N LYS A 133 -0.53 -9.84 -27.11
CA LYS A 133 -1.39 -10.88 -27.70
C LYS A 133 -1.24 -12.23 -27.00
N ARG A 134 -0.02 -12.61 -26.58
CA ARG A 134 0.21 -13.84 -25.81
C ARG A 134 -0.38 -13.77 -24.40
N LEU A 135 -0.30 -12.63 -23.74
CA LEU A 135 -0.91 -12.42 -22.43
C LEU A 135 -2.44 -12.47 -22.51
N ASP A 136 -3.04 -11.82 -23.50
CA ASP A 136 -4.49 -11.80 -23.70
C ASP A 136 -5.05 -13.18 -24.11
N ALA A 137 -4.25 -14.01 -24.81
CA ALA A 137 -4.64 -15.34 -25.25
C ALA A 137 -4.36 -16.44 -24.22
N SER A 138 -3.58 -16.16 -23.17
CA SER A 138 -3.23 -17.16 -22.15
C SER A 138 -4.14 -17.03 -20.92
N GLU A 139 -4.76 -18.14 -20.49
CA GLU A 139 -5.24 -18.24 -19.11
C GLU A 139 -4.03 -18.19 -18.17
N LEU A 140 -3.79 -17.01 -17.58
CA LEU A 140 -2.73 -16.83 -16.60
C LEU A 140 -3.11 -17.56 -15.30
N VAL A 141 -2.67 -18.80 -15.16
CA VAL A 141 -2.76 -19.54 -13.91
C VAL A 141 -1.63 -19.10 -12.99
N VAL A 142 -1.93 -18.27 -12.00
CA VAL A 142 -0.97 -17.91 -10.96
C VAL A 142 -0.83 -19.09 -9.99
N LEU A 143 0.22 -19.87 -10.12
CA LEU A 143 0.55 -20.93 -9.17
C LEU A 143 1.17 -20.31 -7.90
N LYS A 144 0.39 -20.22 -6.84
CA LYS A 144 0.92 -19.86 -5.51
C LYS A 144 1.74 -21.05 -4.98
N LYS A 145 3.06 -20.90 -4.93
CA LYS A 145 3.94 -21.90 -4.33
C LYS A 145 3.68 -21.97 -2.83
N VAL A 146 2.87 -22.94 -2.39
CA VAL A 146 2.65 -23.20 -0.97
C VAL A 146 3.90 -23.92 -0.43
N ARG A 147 4.66 -23.27 0.44
CA ARG A 147 5.72 -23.92 1.19
C ARG A 147 5.07 -24.96 2.12
N ARG A 148 5.24 -26.26 1.83
CA ARG A 148 4.92 -27.31 2.79
C ARG A 148 5.77 -27.08 4.04
N LYS A 149 5.11 -26.84 5.20
CA LYS A 149 5.79 -26.94 6.49
C LYS A 149 6.29 -28.38 6.63
N GLN A 150 7.60 -28.59 6.60
CA GLN A 150 8.16 -29.86 7.09
C GLN A 150 7.78 -29.96 8.56
N LYS A 151 6.93 -30.94 8.89
CA LYS A 151 6.73 -31.36 10.28
C LYS A 151 8.08 -31.91 10.77
N ARG A 152 8.68 -31.24 11.76
CA ARG A 152 9.69 -31.83 12.63
C ARG A 152 8.99 -32.70 13.64
#